data_ce96f125b9174ebe217ac897f2c4d6ad
#
_entry.id   ce96f125b9174ebe217ac897f2c4d6ad
#
_cell.length_a   1.000
_cell.length_b   1.000
_cell.length_c   1.000
_cell.angle_alpha   90.00
_cell.angle_beta   90.00
_cell.angle_gamma   90.00
#
_symmetry.space_group_name_H-M   'P 1'
#
loop_
_entity.id
_entity.type
_entity.pdbx_description
1 polymer ?
#
loop_
_entity_poly.entity_id
_entity_poly.type
_entity_poly.pdbx_seq_one_letter_code
_entity_poly.pdbx_strand_id
1 'polypeptide(L)'
;DNHLIKVYAPNEYSLEKLYYIGSSKTEQENMIGAHGEGVKKCLSDMARMGITNPIMISGDQCLIVSVGKEVPGTDGLRALVYNYFKINKLKGNYFIINTLDKKLKKAFEFGLRNFFYSSNPLIGEVLHSYNDITIYKSKTKDGFGFYKGLKRVDIKGIPVIISIDKKYAALEKKVKIDRDRQAFDAKLQSTFYSIFARSGFYYAAMENNPAIRFILESSKEIWPKGHLLLSALAAATYGRLKDDKSLKDLFGNEYLSESRYNYSREISYHDWFSTKTQNYIRSRDKK
;
A
#
# COMPACT_ATOMS: atom_id res chain seq x y z
N ASP A 1 -22.66 19.06 -8.30
CA ASP A 1 -23.30 18.12 -9.23
C ASP A 1 -23.20 16.71 -8.71
N ASN A 2 -24.35 16.17 -8.26
CA ASN A 2 -24.40 14.83 -7.64
C ASN A 2 -24.18 13.67 -8.64
N HIS A 3 -23.90 13.96 -9.91
CA HIS A 3 -23.83 12.98 -10.99
C HIS A 3 -22.42 12.76 -11.54
N LEU A 4 -21.43 13.52 -11.09
CA LEU A 4 -20.07 13.42 -11.56
C LEU A 4 -19.17 12.70 -10.56
N ILE A 5 -18.41 11.73 -11.06
CA ILE A 5 -17.22 11.22 -10.40
C ILE A 5 -16.02 11.83 -11.11
N LYS A 6 -15.22 12.60 -10.40
CA LYS A 6 -14.00 13.24 -10.91
C LYS A 6 -12.80 12.78 -10.12
N VAL A 7 -11.90 12.07 -10.78
CA VAL A 7 -10.60 11.68 -10.21
C VAL A 7 -9.54 12.60 -10.79
N TYR A 8 -8.70 13.18 -9.94
CA TYR A 8 -7.63 14.10 -10.32
C TYR A 8 -6.27 13.56 -9.89
N ALA A 9 -5.27 13.76 -10.74
CA ALA A 9 -3.87 13.58 -10.39
C ALA A 9 -3.01 14.71 -10.97
N PRO A 10 -1.96 15.17 -10.26
CA PRO A 10 -1.17 16.33 -10.68
C PRO A 10 -0.29 16.09 -11.91
N ASN A 11 0.03 14.83 -12.20
CA ASN A 11 0.94 14.46 -13.29
C ASN A 11 0.20 14.43 -14.62
N GLU A 12 0.80 15.00 -15.65
CA GLU A 12 0.32 14.94 -17.03
C GLU A 12 0.94 13.78 -17.77
N TYR A 13 0.22 13.19 -18.72
CA TYR A 13 0.71 12.16 -19.65
C TYR A 13 0.00 12.27 -21.00
N SER A 14 0.64 11.81 -22.08
CA SER A 14 0.02 11.82 -23.40
C SER A 14 -1.09 10.78 -23.47
N LEU A 15 -2.32 11.22 -23.77
CA LEU A 15 -3.47 10.34 -23.97
C LEU A 15 -3.35 9.49 -25.24
N GLU A 16 -2.59 9.94 -26.23
CA GLU A 16 -2.29 9.18 -27.46
C GLU A 16 -1.60 7.84 -27.19
N LYS A 17 -0.82 7.76 -26.09
CA LYS A 17 -0.17 6.50 -25.67
C LYS A 17 -1.16 5.39 -25.33
N LEU A 18 -2.44 5.70 -25.14
CA LEU A 18 -3.48 4.69 -24.90
C LEU A 18 -3.75 3.82 -26.14
N TYR A 19 -3.35 4.24 -27.34
CA TYR A 19 -3.46 3.40 -28.55
C TYR A 19 -2.43 2.27 -28.59
N TYR A 20 -1.29 2.45 -27.94
CA TYR A 20 -0.18 1.51 -28.07
C TYR A 20 -0.28 0.36 -27.06
N ILE A 21 0.19 -0.81 -27.43
CA ILE A 21 0.35 -1.97 -26.55
C ILE A 21 1.68 -1.80 -25.82
N GLY A 22 1.64 -2.00 -24.50
CA GLY A 22 2.82 -1.88 -23.64
C GLY A 22 2.82 -0.62 -22.78
N SER A 23 3.91 -0.39 -22.09
CA SER A 23 4.08 0.73 -21.17
C SER A 23 5.47 1.35 -21.31
N SER A 24 5.52 2.67 -21.42
CA SER A 24 6.78 3.42 -21.31
C SER A 24 7.32 3.49 -19.85
N LYS A 25 6.62 2.87 -18.90
CA LYS A 25 6.94 2.88 -17.46
C LYS A 25 7.72 1.66 -17.00
N THR A 26 8.01 0.72 -17.87
CA THR A 26 8.70 -0.54 -17.54
C THR A 26 10.08 -0.33 -16.92
N GLU A 27 10.75 0.76 -17.26
CA GLU A 27 12.10 1.11 -16.79
C GLU A 27 12.11 2.12 -15.64
N GLN A 28 10.95 2.69 -15.28
CA GLN A 28 10.88 3.68 -14.22
C GLN A 28 10.70 3.02 -12.85
N GLU A 29 11.69 3.21 -11.98
CA GLU A 29 11.78 2.51 -10.69
C GLU A 29 10.59 2.74 -9.74
N ASN A 30 9.94 3.91 -9.81
CA ASN A 30 8.92 4.32 -8.84
C ASN A 30 7.49 4.31 -9.38
N MET A 31 7.24 3.72 -10.56
CA MET A 31 5.92 3.75 -11.17
C MET A 31 5.21 2.39 -11.15
N ILE A 32 3.89 2.45 -10.92
CA ILE A 32 2.97 1.31 -11.03
C ILE A 32 2.42 1.30 -12.46
N GLY A 33 2.25 0.11 -13.04
CA GLY A 33 1.62 -0.03 -14.36
C GLY A 33 2.59 -0.47 -15.46
N ALA A 34 3.42 -1.48 -15.15
CA ALA A 34 4.41 -2.02 -16.07
C ALA A 34 3.87 -2.47 -17.44
N HIS A 35 2.59 -2.85 -17.53
CA HIS A 35 2.01 -3.39 -18.77
C HIS A 35 1.14 -2.40 -19.57
N GLY A 36 0.86 -1.20 -19.04
CA GLY A 36 0.08 -0.16 -19.75
C GLY A 36 -1.39 -0.49 -20.05
N GLU A 37 -1.87 -1.65 -19.62
CA GLU A 37 -3.21 -2.17 -19.96
C GLU A 37 -4.32 -1.78 -18.99
N GLY A 38 -3.96 -1.23 -17.82
CA GLY A 38 -4.91 -0.98 -16.74
C GLY A 38 -6.06 -0.03 -17.13
N VAL A 39 -5.75 1.06 -17.81
CA VAL A 39 -6.76 2.04 -18.25
C VAL A 39 -7.63 1.44 -19.34
N LYS A 40 -7.07 0.73 -20.30
CA LYS A 40 -7.82 0.07 -21.40
C LYS A 40 -8.80 -0.95 -20.85
N LYS A 41 -8.36 -1.78 -19.90
CA LYS A 41 -9.23 -2.72 -19.22
C LYS A 41 -10.35 -2.01 -18.45
N CYS A 42 -10.03 -0.95 -17.73
CA CYS A 42 -11.02 -0.14 -17.01
C CYS A 42 -12.08 0.40 -17.96
N LEU A 43 -11.69 0.99 -19.09
CA LEU A 43 -12.60 1.52 -20.11
C LEU A 43 -13.48 0.43 -20.73
N SER A 44 -12.91 -0.75 -20.98
CA SER A 44 -13.65 -1.90 -21.49
C SER A 44 -14.68 -2.43 -20.47
N ASP A 45 -14.28 -2.54 -19.20
CA ASP A 45 -15.19 -2.99 -18.14
C ASP A 45 -16.30 -1.97 -17.91
N MET A 46 -16.01 -0.67 -17.97
CA MET A 46 -17.01 0.40 -17.90
C MET A 46 -18.03 0.29 -19.04
N ALA A 47 -17.56 0.09 -20.27
CA ALA A 47 -18.44 -0.09 -21.43
C ALA A 47 -19.39 -1.28 -21.26
N ARG A 48 -18.88 -2.41 -20.75
CA ARG A 48 -19.70 -3.61 -20.41
C ARG A 48 -20.75 -3.33 -19.33
N MET A 49 -20.44 -2.43 -18.40
CA MET A 49 -21.37 -1.99 -17.35
C MET A 49 -22.37 -0.93 -17.83
N GLY A 50 -22.35 -0.58 -19.10
CA GLY A 50 -23.21 0.48 -19.68
C GLY A 50 -22.80 1.91 -19.33
N ILE A 51 -21.59 2.09 -18.79
CA ILE A 51 -21.02 3.43 -18.53
C ILE A 51 -20.40 3.91 -19.83
N THR A 52 -21.11 4.82 -20.49
CA THR A 52 -20.69 5.40 -21.75
C THR A 52 -20.03 6.76 -21.56
N ASN A 53 -19.16 7.10 -22.49
CA ASN A 53 -18.53 8.41 -22.61
C ASN A 53 -17.73 8.88 -21.36
N PRO A 54 -16.88 8.02 -20.72
CA PRO A 54 -15.93 8.53 -19.77
C PRO A 54 -15.00 9.53 -20.46
N ILE A 55 -14.66 10.61 -19.75
CA ILE A 55 -13.82 11.69 -20.27
C ILE A 55 -12.47 11.61 -19.56
N MET A 56 -11.40 11.64 -20.33
CA MET A 56 -10.04 11.78 -19.82
C MET A 56 -9.46 13.09 -20.32
N ILE A 57 -8.83 13.86 -19.44
CA ILE A 57 -8.14 15.11 -19.77
C ILE A 57 -6.72 15.03 -19.23
N SER A 58 -5.74 15.40 -20.04
CA SER A 58 -4.35 15.51 -19.60
C SER A 58 -3.66 16.65 -20.37
N GLY A 59 -3.31 17.71 -19.66
CA GLY A 59 -2.76 18.90 -20.29
C GLY A 59 -3.75 19.55 -21.27
N ASP A 60 -3.38 19.62 -22.55
CA ASP A 60 -4.19 20.16 -23.65
C ASP A 60 -4.98 19.09 -24.43
N GLN A 61 -4.92 17.83 -23.98
CA GLN A 61 -5.57 16.70 -24.61
C GLN A 61 -6.85 16.31 -23.86
N CYS A 62 -7.91 16.06 -24.59
CA CYS A 62 -9.17 15.50 -24.10
C CYS A 62 -9.50 14.25 -24.92
N LEU A 63 -9.87 13.19 -24.24
CA LEU A 63 -10.29 11.92 -24.82
C LEU A 63 -11.68 11.56 -24.28
N ILE A 64 -12.63 11.33 -25.19
CA ILE A 64 -13.93 10.77 -24.85
C ILE A 64 -13.99 9.37 -25.44
N VAL A 65 -14.30 8.38 -24.60
CA VAL A 65 -14.37 6.98 -25.03
C VAL A 65 -15.83 6.57 -25.18
N SER A 66 -16.20 6.13 -26.38
CA SER A 66 -17.54 5.66 -26.68
C SER A 66 -17.53 4.19 -27.14
N VAL A 67 -18.68 3.57 -27.18
CA VAL A 67 -18.87 2.21 -27.72
C VAL A 67 -19.31 2.34 -29.18
N GLY A 68 -18.54 1.74 -30.06
CA GLY A 68 -18.81 1.69 -31.48
C GLY A 68 -19.97 0.78 -31.86
N LYS A 69 -20.23 0.71 -33.16
CA LYS A 69 -21.19 -0.23 -33.73
C LYS A 69 -20.72 -1.67 -33.56
N GLU A 70 -21.62 -2.59 -33.66
CA GLU A 70 -21.30 -4.00 -33.69
C GLU A 70 -20.44 -4.33 -34.92
N VAL A 71 -19.44 -5.18 -34.71
CA VAL A 71 -18.57 -5.62 -35.80
C VAL A 71 -19.34 -6.60 -36.67
N PRO A 72 -19.48 -6.35 -37.98
CA PRO A 72 -20.23 -7.25 -38.87
C PRO A 72 -19.70 -8.70 -38.80
N GLY A 73 -20.61 -9.64 -38.74
CA GLY A 73 -20.28 -11.07 -38.68
C GLY A 73 -19.83 -11.58 -37.30
N THR A 74 -20.00 -10.78 -36.26
CA THR A 74 -19.69 -11.18 -34.87
C THR A 74 -20.94 -11.05 -34.01
N ASP A 75 -21.08 -11.94 -33.01
CA ASP A 75 -22.19 -11.94 -32.07
C ASP A 75 -21.91 -10.93 -30.94
N GLY A 76 -22.39 -9.70 -31.13
CA GLY A 76 -22.35 -8.63 -30.12
C GLY A 76 -20.99 -7.99 -29.88
N LEU A 77 -19.95 -8.30 -30.68
CA LEU A 77 -18.62 -7.69 -30.49
C LEU A 77 -18.64 -6.21 -30.93
N ARG A 78 -18.24 -5.32 -30.04
CA ARG A 78 -18.16 -3.88 -30.28
C ARG A 78 -16.77 -3.35 -29.94
N ALA A 79 -16.30 -2.41 -30.73
CA ALA A 79 -15.03 -1.73 -30.47
C ALA A 79 -15.22 -0.52 -29.56
N LEU A 80 -14.20 -0.20 -28.77
CA LEU A 80 -14.10 1.11 -28.12
C LEU A 80 -13.65 2.14 -29.16
N VAL A 81 -14.32 3.27 -29.20
CA VAL A 81 -13.99 4.41 -30.08
C VAL A 81 -13.39 5.50 -29.22
N TYR A 82 -12.19 5.92 -29.59
CA TYR A 82 -11.43 6.94 -28.89
C TYR A 82 -11.52 8.26 -29.68
N ASN A 83 -12.27 9.23 -29.14
CA ASN A 83 -12.46 10.53 -29.75
C ASN A 83 -11.51 11.54 -29.08
N TYR A 84 -10.51 12.01 -29.81
CA TYR A 84 -9.50 12.94 -29.31
C TYR A 84 -9.85 14.38 -29.69
N PHE A 85 -9.64 15.29 -28.75
CA PHE A 85 -9.84 16.72 -28.91
C PHE A 85 -8.65 17.47 -28.31
N LYS A 86 -8.28 18.58 -28.94
CA LYS A 86 -7.43 19.58 -28.31
C LYS A 86 -8.32 20.56 -27.55
N ILE A 87 -7.92 20.89 -26.33
CA ILE A 87 -8.61 21.83 -25.44
C ILE A 87 -7.61 22.87 -24.92
N ASN A 88 -8.10 23.92 -24.29
CA ASN A 88 -7.26 24.81 -23.51
C ASN A 88 -6.56 24.03 -22.41
N LYS A 89 -5.24 24.24 -22.25
CA LYS A 89 -4.41 23.47 -21.30
C LYS A 89 -4.95 23.55 -19.88
N LEU A 90 -5.22 22.41 -19.30
CA LEU A 90 -5.55 22.22 -17.89
C LEU A 90 -4.38 21.56 -17.17
N LYS A 91 -4.08 21.99 -15.95
CA LYS A 91 -3.00 21.40 -15.14
C LYS A 91 -3.40 20.02 -14.63
N GLY A 92 -2.51 19.05 -14.82
CA GLY A 92 -2.68 17.67 -14.34
C GLY A 92 -3.58 16.82 -15.26
N ASN A 93 -4.07 15.73 -14.74
CA ASN A 93 -4.98 14.84 -15.45
C ASN A 93 -6.28 14.62 -14.68
N TYR A 94 -7.34 14.40 -15.43
CA TYR A 94 -8.69 14.17 -14.91
C TYR A 94 -9.27 12.93 -15.56
N PHE A 95 -9.96 12.15 -14.76
CA PHE A 95 -10.85 11.10 -15.24
C PHE A 95 -12.25 11.39 -14.74
N ILE A 96 -13.18 11.59 -15.64
CA ILE A 96 -14.52 12.10 -15.33
C ILE A 96 -15.56 11.11 -15.85
N ILE A 97 -16.47 10.71 -14.98
CA ILE A 97 -17.59 9.84 -15.30
C ILE A 97 -18.86 10.55 -14.88
N ASN A 98 -19.81 10.61 -15.78
CA ASN A 98 -21.17 11.03 -15.46
C ASN A 98 -22.02 9.79 -15.18
N THR A 99 -22.58 9.68 -13.98
CA THR A 99 -23.40 8.54 -13.59
C THR A 99 -24.37 8.89 -12.47
N LEU A 100 -25.58 8.36 -12.60
CA LEU A 100 -26.60 8.36 -11.56
C LEU A 100 -26.46 7.16 -10.60
N ASP A 101 -25.66 6.16 -10.97
CA ASP A 101 -25.56 4.93 -10.21
C ASP A 101 -24.81 5.14 -8.89
N LYS A 102 -25.56 5.10 -7.79
CA LYS A 102 -25.04 5.23 -6.43
C LYS A 102 -24.13 4.05 -6.04
N LYS A 103 -24.34 2.86 -6.62
CA LYS A 103 -23.48 1.69 -6.35
C LYS A 103 -22.10 1.90 -6.96
N LEU A 104 -22.06 2.44 -8.18
CA LEU A 104 -20.80 2.78 -8.85
C LEU A 104 -20.01 3.83 -8.06
N LYS A 105 -20.67 4.91 -7.58
CA LYS A 105 -20.02 5.91 -6.73
C LYS A 105 -19.40 5.30 -5.49
N LYS A 106 -20.14 4.47 -4.77
CA LYS A 106 -19.63 3.77 -3.59
C LYS A 106 -18.44 2.83 -3.93
N ALA A 107 -18.52 2.14 -5.09
CA ALA A 107 -17.41 1.30 -5.55
C ALA A 107 -16.14 2.11 -5.85
N PHE A 108 -16.28 3.29 -6.46
CA PHE A 108 -15.15 4.21 -6.66
C PHE A 108 -14.57 4.72 -5.34
N GLU A 109 -15.40 5.21 -4.43
CA GLU A 109 -14.96 5.66 -3.10
C GLU A 109 -14.24 4.55 -2.34
N PHE A 110 -14.77 3.33 -2.40
CA PHE A 110 -14.13 2.16 -1.81
C PHE A 110 -12.80 1.83 -2.51
N GLY A 111 -12.77 1.86 -3.84
CA GLY A 111 -11.57 1.59 -4.63
C GLY A 111 -10.46 2.60 -4.36
N LEU A 112 -10.80 3.88 -4.24
CA LEU A 112 -9.85 4.94 -3.93
C LEU A 112 -9.13 4.75 -2.59
N ARG A 113 -9.76 4.12 -1.60
CA ARG A 113 -9.12 3.81 -0.31
C ARG A 113 -7.91 2.88 -0.44
N ASN A 114 -7.79 2.16 -1.55
CA ASN A 114 -6.65 1.29 -1.82
C ASN A 114 -5.43 2.02 -2.42
N PHE A 115 -5.53 3.33 -2.61
CA PHE A 115 -4.43 4.16 -3.11
C PHE A 115 -3.94 5.13 -2.03
N PHE A 116 -2.64 5.35 -2.01
CA PHE A 116 -2.04 6.35 -1.14
C PHE A 116 -2.17 7.74 -1.79
N TYR A 117 -2.88 8.65 -1.13
CA TYR A 117 -3.00 10.07 -1.51
C TYR A 117 -3.33 10.90 -0.26
N SER A 118 -2.99 12.18 -0.29
CA SER A 118 -3.03 13.07 0.87
C SER A 118 -4.40 13.21 1.55
N SER A 119 -5.48 13.09 0.79
CA SER A 119 -6.87 13.18 1.29
C SER A 119 -7.55 11.81 1.44
N ASN A 120 -6.77 10.71 1.46
CA ASN A 120 -7.34 9.39 1.72
C ASN A 120 -7.97 9.36 3.12
N PRO A 121 -9.29 9.06 3.22
CA PRO A 121 -10.02 9.13 4.49
C PRO A 121 -9.53 8.15 5.55
N LEU A 122 -8.72 7.14 5.18
CA LEU A 122 -8.16 6.16 6.11
C LEU A 122 -6.86 6.64 6.76
N ILE A 123 -6.15 7.60 6.14
CA ILE A 123 -4.83 8.05 6.57
C ILE A 123 -4.98 9.16 7.61
N GLY A 124 -4.38 8.98 8.76
CA GLY A 124 -4.30 9.97 9.83
C GLY A 124 -2.98 10.73 9.82
N GLU A 125 -2.58 11.18 10.98
CA GLU A 125 -1.32 11.90 11.20
C GLU A 125 -0.10 11.02 10.94
N VAL A 126 1.01 11.65 10.53
CA VAL A 126 2.31 11.00 10.43
C VAL A 126 2.82 10.75 11.84
N LEU A 127 3.09 9.49 12.16
CA LEU A 127 3.72 9.11 13.43
C LEU A 127 5.24 9.18 13.33
N HIS A 128 5.80 8.74 12.20
CA HIS A 128 7.23 8.79 11.95
C HIS A 128 7.57 8.53 10.48
N SER A 129 8.71 9.09 10.03
CA SER A 129 9.29 8.82 8.72
C SER A 129 10.77 8.49 8.86
N TYR A 130 11.21 7.47 8.14
CA TYR A 130 12.62 7.07 8.09
C TYR A 130 12.96 6.49 6.71
N ASN A 131 13.91 7.10 6.03
CA ASN A 131 14.23 6.76 4.64
C ASN A 131 12.96 6.74 3.76
N ASP A 132 12.70 5.59 3.13
CA ASP A 132 11.58 5.39 2.20
C ASP A 132 10.35 4.78 2.90
N ILE A 133 10.30 4.80 4.22
CA ILE A 133 9.21 4.25 5.02
C ILE A 133 8.60 5.37 5.85
N THR A 134 7.28 5.52 5.71
CA THR A 134 6.51 6.44 6.54
C THR A 134 5.40 5.69 7.24
N ILE A 135 5.23 5.97 8.52
CA ILE A 135 4.16 5.41 9.34
C ILE A 135 3.16 6.49 9.67
N TYR A 136 1.90 6.14 9.49
CA TYR A 136 0.76 6.99 9.82
C TYR A 136 -0.14 6.27 10.82
N LYS A 137 -0.88 7.04 11.59
CA LYS A 137 -2.00 6.53 12.35
C LYS A 137 -3.15 6.20 11.39
N SER A 138 -3.77 5.04 11.56
CA SER A 138 -5.00 4.72 10.84
C SER A 138 -6.18 5.39 11.50
N LYS A 139 -7.12 5.91 10.70
CA LYS A 139 -8.42 6.41 11.19
C LYS A 139 -9.44 5.29 11.43
N THR A 140 -9.01 4.04 11.26
CA THR A 140 -9.83 2.85 11.56
C THR A 140 -9.14 2.00 12.63
N LYS A 141 -9.85 1.02 13.17
CA LYS A 141 -9.28 0.05 14.12
C LYS A 141 -8.22 -0.87 13.51
N ASP A 142 -8.22 -0.98 12.19
CA ASP A 142 -7.27 -1.78 11.43
C ASP A 142 -6.28 -0.88 10.70
N GLY A 143 -5.10 -1.40 10.45
CA GLY A 143 -4.06 -0.76 9.68
C GLY A 143 -3.90 -1.36 8.29
N PHE A 144 -3.00 -0.76 7.52
CA PHE A 144 -2.72 -1.15 6.14
C PHE A 144 -1.25 -0.98 5.80
N GLY A 145 -0.77 -1.81 4.86
CA GLY A 145 0.53 -1.62 4.23
C GLY A 145 0.35 -1.13 2.79
N PHE A 146 0.94 0.03 2.48
CA PHE A 146 1.07 0.53 1.12
C PHE A 146 2.47 0.23 0.59
N TYR A 147 2.54 -0.27 -0.63
CA TYR A 147 3.77 -0.43 -1.37
C TYR A 147 3.65 0.31 -2.69
N LYS A 148 4.51 1.29 -2.90
CA LYS A 148 4.47 2.18 -4.08
C LYS A 148 3.07 2.78 -4.30
N GLY A 149 2.49 3.30 -3.24
CA GLY A 149 1.18 3.95 -3.30
C GLY A 149 -0.03 3.04 -3.46
N LEU A 150 0.15 1.71 -3.51
CA LEU A 150 -0.97 0.75 -3.53
C LEU A 150 -1.05 -0.04 -2.23
N LYS A 151 -2.26 -0.18 -1.70
CA LYS A 151 -2.55 -1.06 -0.57
C LYS A 151 -2.25 -2.51 -0.96
N ARG A 152 -1.40 -3.17 -0.19
CA ARG A 152 -0.96 -4.54 -0.43
C ARG A 152 -1.19 -5.47 0.75
N VAL A 153 -1.28 -4.92 1.95
CA VAL A 153 -1.33 -5.69 3.19
C VAL A 153 -2.40 -5.10 4.10
N ASP A 154 -3.17 -5.96 4.75
CA ASP A 154 -4.05 -5.60 5.85
C ASP A 154 -3.37 -5.89 7.18
N ILE A 155 -3.40 -4.93 8.11
CA ILE A 155 -2.82 -5.03 9.45
C ILE A 155 -3.99 -5.03 10.43
N LYS A 156 -4.54 -6.21 10.68
CA LYS A 156 -5.75 -6.35 11.52
C LYS A 156 -5.47 -6.02 12.97
N GLY A 157 -6.33 -5.22 13.57
CA GLY A 157 -6.31 -4.91 14.99
C GLY A 157 -5.21 -3.97 15.46
N ILE A 158 -4.31 -3.51 14.58
CA ILE A 158 -3.30 -2.51 14.88
C ILE A 158 -3.56 -1.31 13.97
N PRO A 159 -3.99 -0.15 14.50
CA PRO A 159 -4.43 1.00 13.72
C PRO A 159 -3.25 1.80 13.15
N VAL A 160 -2.39 1.17 12.39
CA VAL A 160 -1.18 1.75 11.80
C VAL A 160 -1.15 1.55 10.30
N ILE A 161 -0.74 2.59 9.57
CA ILE A 161 -0.52 2.53 8.13
C ILE A 161 0.99 2.65 7.88
N ILE A 162 1.55 1.68 7.16
CA ILE A 162 2.95 1.64 6.77
C ILE A 162 3.04 1.85 5.26
N SER A 163 3.68 2.95 4.82
CA SER A 163 3.98 3.19 3.40
C SER A 163 5.44 2.89 3.13
N ILE A 164 5.71 2.06 2.14
CA ILE A 164 7.03 1.74 1.62
C ILE A 164 7.10 2.22 0.18
N ASP A 165 7.87 3.28 -0.08
CA ASP A 165 7.89 3.92 -1.40
C ASP A 165 9.06 3.46 -2.27
N LYS A 166 10.13 2.91 -1.67
CA LYS A 166 11.27 2.35 -2.40
C LYS A 166 10.99 0.97 -2.99
N LYS A 167 11.65 0.70 -4.12
CA LYS A 167 11.63 -0.61 -4.76
C LYS A 167 12.48 -1.61 -3.98
N TYR A 168 11.86 -2.70 -3.55
CA TYR A 168 12.53 -3.83 -2.93
C TYR A 168 12.35 -5.07 -3.79
N ALA A 169 13.45 -5.68 -4.26
CA ALA A 169 13.42 -6.83 -5.15
C ALA A 169 12.58 -8.02 -4.60
N ALA A 170 12.61 -8.22 -3.28
CA ALA A 170 11.82 -9.25 -2.63
C ALA A 170 10.30 -8.99 -2.72
N LEU A 171 9.86 -7.71 -2.62
CA LEU A 171 8.47 -7.33 -2.82
C LEU A 171 8.09 -7.35 -4.30
N GLU A 172 8.96 -6.88 -5.19
CA GLU A 172 8.68 -6.90 -6.62
C GLU A 172 8.38 -8.32 -7.14
N LYS A 173 9.13 -9.32 -6.64
CA LYS A 173 8.85 -10.73 -6.96
C LYS A 173 7.49 -11.22 -6.48
N LYS A 174 6.97 -10.68 -5.37
CA LYS A 174 5.70 -11.07 -4.76
C LYS A 174 4.50 -10.29 -5.29
N VAL A 175 4.74 -9.06 -5.73
CA VAL A 175 3.71 -8.20 -6.32
C VAL A 175 3.73 -8.21 -7.84
N LYS A 176 4.56 -9.03 -8.48
CA LYS A 176 4.45 -9.29 -9.92
C LYS A 176 3.02 -9.75 -10.19
N ILE A 177 2.26 -8.79 -10.66
CA ILE A 177 0.89 -9.02 -11.09
C ILE A 177 1.04 -9.77 -12.40
N ASP A 178 0.69 -11.05 -12.38
CA ASP A 178 0.40 -11.79 -13.58
C ASP A 178 -0.66 -11.02 -14.40
N ARG A 179 -0.68 -11.22 -15.72
CA ARG A 179 -1.70 -10.63 -16.60
C ARG A 179 -3.12 -10.77 -16.06
N ASP A 180 -3.39 -11.85 -15.36
CA ASP A 180 -4.68 -12.17 -14.76
C ASP A 180 -4.90 -11.56 -13.37
N ARG A 181 -3.94 -10.79 -12.83
CA ARG A 181 -4.00 -10.11 -11.53
C ARG A 181 -4.37 -11.01 -10.35
N GLN A 182 -4.11 -12.29 -10.44
CA GLN A 182 -4.60 -13.28 -9.52
C GLN A 182 -3.58 -13.49 -8.46
N ALA A 183 -2.82 -13.15 -7.88
CA ALA A 183 -2.16 -13.70 -6.71
C ALA A 183 -1.62 -12.63 -5.80
N PHE A 184 -2.35 -12.42 -4.77
CA PHE A 184 -1.70 -12.12 -3.50
C PHE A 184 -0.87 -13.36 -3.12
N ASP A 185 0.43 -13.33 -3.36
CA ASP A 185 1.31 -14.34 -2.79
C ASP A 185 1.08 -14.36 -1.26
N ALA A 186 0.70 -15.50 -0.71
CA ALA A 186 0.46 -15.65 0.71
C ALA A 186 1.66 -15.21 1.58
N LYS A 187 2.86 -15.18 0.99
CA LYS A 187 4.08 -14.70 1.63
C LYS A 187 4.28 -13.18 1.50
N LEU A 188 3.44 -12.45 0.75
CA LEU A 188 3.59 -11.01 0.57
C LEU A 188 3.57 -10.28 1.91
N GLN A 189 2.63 -10.61 2.77
CA GLN A 189 2.46 -9.98 4.08
C GLN A 189 3.70 -10.17 4.95
N SER A 190 4.22 -11.40 5.05
CA SER A 190 5.42 -11.68 5.83
C SER A 190 6.66 -11.00 5.26
N THR A 191 6.77 -10.93 3.92
CA THR A 191 7.87 -10.22 3.25
C THR A 191 7.79 -8.72 3.52
N PHE A 192 6.62 -8.13 3.42
CA PHE A 192 6.39 -6.71 3.71
C PHE A 192 6.79 -6.35 5.14
N TYR A 193 6.33 -7.12 6.12
CA TYR A 193 6.70 -6.91 7.53
C TYR A 193 8.18 -7.14 7.81
N SER A 194 8.80 -8.12 7.15
CA SER A 194 10.23 -8.38 7.29
C SER A 194 11.06 -7.21 6.75
N ILE A 195 10.68 -6.61 5.62
CA ILE A 195 11.35 -5.44 5.06
C ILE A 195 11.18 -4.24 6.00
N PHE A 196 9.97 -3.99 6.45
CA PHE A 196 9.68 -2.94 7.42
C PHE A 196 10.54 -3.09 8.69
N ALA A 197 10.54 -4.28 9.30
CA ALA A 197 11.28 -4.54 10.51
C ALA A 197 12.81 -4.43 10.35
N ARG A 198 13.36 -4.80 9.17
CA ARG A 198 14.79 -4.76 8.87
C ARG A 198 15.29 -3.41 8.36
N SER A 199 14.43 -2.48 8.03
CA SER A 199 14.78 -1.21 7.40
C SER A 199 15.65 -0.29 8.27
N GLY A 200 15.92 -0.65 9.52
CA GLY A 200 16.57 0.22 10.50
C GLY A 200 15.61 1.19 11.19
N PHE A 201 14.38 1.29 10.66
CA PHE A 201 13.31 2.07 11.24
C PHE A 201 13.14 1.79 12.74
N TYR A 202 13.22 0.55 13.10
CA TYR A 202 13.04 0.06 14.45
C TYR A 202 14.13 0.52 15.43
N TYR A 203 15.36 0.75 14.97
CA TYR A 203 16.51 1.12 15.81
C TYR A 203 16.61 2.60 16.11
N ALA A 204 16.44 3.43 15.10
CA ALA A 204 16.26 4.86 15.29
C ALA A 204 15.03 5.14 16.16
N ALA A 205 14.17 4.15 16.26
CA ALA A 205 12.87 4.19 16.85
C ALA A 205 12.81 3.81 18.32
N MET A 206 13.71 2.93 18.80
CA MET A 206 13.58 2.40 20.17
C MET A 206 13.79 3.46 21.24
N GLU A 207 14.66 4.43 21.00
CA GLU A 207 14.98 5.42 22.03
C GLU A 207 13.89 6.48 22.22
N ASN A 208 13.18 6.90 21.16
CA ASN A 208 12.14 7.94 21.27
C ASN A 208 11.07 7.91 20.16
N ASN A 209 10.85 6.79 19.48
CA ASN A 209 9.97 6.79 18.30
C ASN A 209 8.49 6.62 18.67
N PRO A 210 7.67 7.65 18.43
CA PRO A 210 6.25 7.62 18.76
C PRO A 210 5.50 6.54 17.97
N ALA A 211 5.97 6.16 16.78
CA ALA A 211 5.29 5.14 15.98
C ALA A 211 5.44 3.74 16.58
N ILE A 212 6.63 3.37 17.05
CA ILE A 212 6.82 2.06 17.70
C ILE A 212 6.07 2.01 19.02
N ARG A 213 6.14 3.07 19.82
CA ARG A 213 5.35 3.17 21.05
C ARG A 213 3.85 2.98 20.74
N PHE A 214 3.34 3.67 19.72
CA PHE A 214 1.96 3.56 19.30
C PHE A 214 1.58 2.14 18.84
N ILE A 215 2.44 1.49 18.02
CA ILE A 215 2.22 0.09 17.57
C ILE A 215 2.14 -0.84 18.78
N LEU A 216 3.06 -0.71 19.72
CA LEU A 216 3.14 -1.58 20.89
C LEU A 216 1.96 -1.36 21.83
N GLU A 217 1.59 -0.12 22.10
CA GLU A 217 0.43 0.22 22.94
C GLU A 217 -0.87 -0.27 22.33
N SER A 218 -1.04 -0.06 21.02
CA SER A 218 -2.25 -0.47 20.29
C SER A 218 -2.37 -1.98 20.15
N SER A 219 -1.29 -2.73 20.29
CA SER A 219 -1.26 -4.18 20.09
C SER A 219 -1.38 -5.00 21.38
N LYS A 220 -1.48 -4.39 22.55
CA LYS A 220 -1.49 -5.07 23.85
C LYS A 220 -2.49 -6.23 23.95
N GLU A 221 -3.68 -6.05 23.40
CA GLU A 221 -4.75 -7.06 23.43
C GLU A 221 -4.54 -8.19 22.42
N ILE A 222 -3.69 -7.94 21.41
CA ILE A 222 -3.45 -8.89 20.31
C ILE A 222 -2.22 -9.76 20.62
N TRP A 223 -1.32 -9.32 21.48
CA TRP A 223 -0.07 -10.02 21.77
C TRP A 223 -0.24 -11.49 22.18
N PRO A 224 -1.21 -11.85 23.01
CA PRO A 224 -1.38 -13.27 23.40
C PRO A 224 -1.78 -14.18 22.22
N LYS A 225 -2.34 -13.60 21.16
CA LYS A 225 -2.82 -14.35 19.96
C LYS A 225 -1.78 -14.47 18.86
N GLY A 226 -0.65 -13.77 19.00
CA GLY A 226 0.37 -13.65 17.97
C GLY A 226 -0.07 -12.75 16.78
N HIS A 227 0.87 -12.00 16.22
CA HIS A 227 0.63 -11.16 15.03
C HIS A 227 1.89 -11.10 14.19
N LEU A 228 1.76 -11.31 12.87
CA LEU A 228 2.92 -11.39 11.95
C LEU A 228 3.80 -10.13 11.97
N LEU A 229 3.22 -8.93 12.09
CA LEU A 229 3.99 -7.69 12.21
C LEU A 229 4.84 -7.68 13.48
N LEU A 230 4.26 -8.05 14.62
CA LEU A 230 4.96 -8.11 15.91
C LEU A 230 6.04 -9.18 15.92
N SER A 231 5.76 -10.33 15.32
CA SER A 231 6.76 -11.40 15.13
C SER A 231 7.93 -10.95 14.25
N ALA A 232 7.67 -10.19 13.20
CA ALA A 232 8.73 -9.65 12.33
C ALA A 232 9.60 -8.62 13.07
N LEU A 233 8.97 -7.74 13.86
CA LEU A 233 9.68 -6.79 14.71
C LEU A 233 10.53 -7.50 15.76
N ALA A 234 9.98 -8.52 16.43
CA ALA A 234 10.69 -9.33 17.40
C ALA A 234 11.92 -10.03 16.79
N ALA A 235 11.75 -10.68 15.64
CA ALA A 235 12.83 -11.38 14.95
C ALA A 235 13.94 -10.41 14.47
N ALA A 236 13.60 -9.24 14.00
CA ALA A 236 14.56 -8.22 13.58
C ALA A 236 15.35 -7.67 14.77
N THR A 237 14.69 -7.41 15.89
CA THR A 237 15.31 -6.98 17.14
C THR A 237 16.30 -8.04 17.64
N TYR A 238 15.85 -9.30 17.69
CA TYR A 238 16.70 -10.41 18.12
C TYR A 238 17.95 -10.57 17.26
N GLY A 239 17.82 -10.51 15.94
CA GLY A 239 18.95 -10.69 15.03
C GLY A 239 20.05 -9.64 15.24
N ARG A 240 19.74 -8.44 15.68
CA ARG A 240 20.70 -7.35 15.88
C ARG A 240 21.19 -7.22 17.32
N LEU A 241 20.49 -7.75 18.30
CA LEU A 241 20.99 -7.82 19.69
C LEU A 241 22.34 -8.49 19.79
N LYS A 242 22.70 -9.34 18.82
CA LYS A 242 24.00 -9.99 18.74
C LYS A 242 25.14 -9.00 18.50
N ASP A 243 24.90 -7.95 17.73
CA ASP A 243 25.93 -7.08 17.17
C ASP A 243 25.93 -5.68 17.80
N ASP A 244 24.85 -5.26 18.46
CA ASP A 244 24.68 -3.91 18.96
C ASP A 244 24.76 -3.85 20.50
N LYS A 245 25.83 -3.18 21.00
CA LYS A 245 26.07 -3.05 22.44
C LYS A 245 24.98 -2.23 23.15
N SER A 246 24.45 -1.20 22.49
CA SER A 246 23.43 -0.33 23.07
C SER A 246 22.09 -1.06 23.27
N LEU A 247 21.79 -1.99 22.36
CA LEU A 247 20.60 -2.85 22.49
C LEU A 247 20.80 -3.95 23.55
N LYS A 248 22.05 -4.45 23.72
CA LYS A 248 22.37 -5.38 24.80
C LYS A 248 22.15 -4.74 26.17
N ASP A 249 22.57 -3.50 26.32
CA ASP A 249 22.39 -2.73 27.55
C ASP A 249 20.90 -2.45 27.82
N LEU A 250 20.11 -2.21 26.76
CA LEU A 250 18.68 -1.97 26.86
C LEU A 250 17.87 -3.20 27.25
N PHE A 251 18.22 -4.39 26.71
CA PHE A 251 17.49 -5.64 26.90
C PHE A 251 18.12 -6.60 27.91
N GLY A 252 19.34 -6.32 28.36
CA GLY A 252 20.10 -7.06 29.37
C GLY A 252 20.91 -8.26 28.83
N ASN A 253 22.05 -8.51 29.46
CA ASN A 253 22.99 -9.56 29.06
C ASN A 253 22.46 -11.01 29.25
N GLU A 254 21.52 -11.22 30.13
CA GLU A 254 20.91 -12.53 30.41
C GLU A 254 20.29 -13.17 29.16
N TYR A 255 19.85 -12.35 28.25
CA TYR A 255 19.16 -12.78 27.04
C TYR A 255 20.06 -13.52 26.03
N LEU A 256 21.34 -13.20 25.96
CA LEU A 256 22.28 -13.86 25.04
C LEU A 256 22.63 -15.28 25.49
N SER A 257 22.54 -15.58 26.78
CA SER A 257 22.79 -16.93 27.31
C SER A 257 21.58 -17.84 27.11
N GLU A 258 20.36 -17.34 27.27
CA GLU A 258 19.11 -18.11 27.06
C GLU A 258 18.86 -18.43 25.58
N SER A 259 19.29 -17.58 24.67
CA SER A 259 19.04 -17.78 23.23
C SER A 259 19.72 -18.99 22.61
N ARG A 260 20.81 -19.47 23.19
CA ARG A 260 21.49 -20.70 22.76
C ARG A 260 20.77 -21.97 23.19
N TYR A 261 19.97 -21.91 24.27
CA TYR A 261 19.30 -23.06 24.86
C TYR A 261 17.83 -23.22 24.43
N ASN A 262 17.16 -22.17 24.01
CA ASN A 262 15.71 -22.17 23.84
C ASN A 262 15.20 -22.33 22.39
N TYR A 263 16.05 -22.79 21.47
CA TYR A 263 15.57 -23.28 20.16
C TYR A 263 14.63 -24.49 20.29
N SER A 264 14.59 -25.11 21.48
CA SER A 264 13.80 -26.31 21.76
C SER A 264 12.67 -26.13 22.76
N ARG A 265 12.42 -24.92 23.30
CA ARG A 265 11.31 -24.63 24.22
C ARG A 265 10.58 -23.35 23.78
N GLU A 266 9.49 -23.54 23.18
CA GLU A 266 8.21 -22.86 23.00
C GLU A 266 7.95 -21.42 23.55
N ILE A 267 8.93 -20.64 23.93
CA ILE A 267 8.72 -19.20 24.08
C ILE A 267 8.86 -18.58 22.71
N SER A 268 7.75 -18.21 22.12
CA SER A 268 7.76 -17.55 20.84
C SER A 268 8.57 -16.24 20.93
N TYR A 269 9.31 -15.87 19.90
CA TYR A 269 9.97 -14.56 19.82
C TYR A 269 9.02 -13.42 20.14
N HIS A 270 7.76 -13.64 19.90
CA HIS A 270 6.66 -12.74 20.19
C HIS A 270 6.49 -12.52 21.70
N ASP A 271 6.45 -13.57 22.50
CA ASP A 271 6.23 -13.48 23.96
C ASP A 271 7.41 -12.81 24.66
N TRP A 272 8.64 -13.15 24.21
CA TRP A 272 9.82 -12.48 24.70
C TRP A 272 9.82 -10.99 24.40
N PHE A 273 9.58 -10.61 23.13
CA PHE A 273 9.56 -9.24 22.70
C PHE A 273 8.48 -8.44 23.43
N SER A 274 7.29 -9.02 23.59
CA SER A 274 6.18 -8.39 24.30
C SER A 274 6.51 -8.10 25.75
N THR A 275 7.09 -9.05 26.46
CA THR A 275 7.45 -8.92 27.87
C THR A 275 8.54 -7.86 28.08
N LYS A 276 9.65 -7.94 27.31
CA LYS A 276 10.76 -6.98 27.45
C LYS A 276 10.35 -5.55 27.04
N THR A 277 9.57 -5.42 25.98
CA THR A 277 9.10 -4.11 25.53
C THR A 277 8.09 -3.50 26.51
N GLN A 278 7.22 -4.28 27.11
CA GLN A 278 6.34 -3.80 28.17
C GLN A 278 7.12 -3.31 29.39
N ASN A 279 8.13 -4.06 29.80
CA ASN A 279 8.99 -3.66 30.92
C ASN A 279 9.75 -2.36 30.63
N TYR A 280 10.24 -2.20 29.39
CA TYR A 280 10.88 -0.97 28.97
C TYR A 280 9.94 0.23 28.99
N ILE A 281 8.73 0.11 28.42
CA ILE A 281 7.71 1.18 28.43
C ILE A 281 7.36 1.54 29.88
N ARG A 282 7.12 0.55 30.76
CA ARG A 282 6.82 0.77 32.18
C ARG A 282 7.95 1.44 32.94
N SER A 283 9.20 1.18 32.59
CA SER A 283 10.36 1.80 33.23
C SER A 283 10.52 3.28 32.88
N ARG A 284 10.05 3.68 31.70
CA ARG A 284 10.07 5.10 31.28
C ARG A 284 8.91 5.91 31.79
N ASP A 285 7.74 5.32 31.95
CA ASP A 285 6.56 5.99 32.51
C ASP A 285 6.71 6.30 34.02
N LYS A 286 7.78 5.76 34.66
CA LYS A 286 8.13 6.02 36.07
C LYS A 286 9.21 7.11 36.24
N LYS A 287 9.78 7.63 35.16
CA LYS A 287 10.69 8.78 35.15
C LYS A 287 9.99 10.01 34.59
#